data_e00ec0e134a70cf5b79d93c233a4c9e1
#
_entry.id   e00ec0e134a70cf5b79d93c233a4c9e1
#
_cell.length_a   1.000
_cell.length_b   1.000
_cell.length_c   1.000
_cell.angle_alpha   90.00
_cell.angle_beta   90.00
_cell.angle_gamma   90.00
#
_symmetry.space_group_name_H-M   'P 1'
#
loop_
_entity.id
_entity.type
_entity.pdbx_description
1 polymer ?
#
loop_
_entity_poly.entity_id
_entity_poly.type
_entity_poly.pdbx_seq_one_letter_code
_entity_poly.pdbx_strand_id
1 'polypeptide(L)'
;MSTEPSTSISVVKPSDVTWSEAYHGPDEKEPPGAEFTAFEAGPFSTGFWKRDEQARPFERPYHEIAYIIEGEVEVTLEDGGVVRAGPGDIMITPKGSKGYWKNLSPVRKFWAILDA
;
A
#
# COMPACT_ATOMS: atom_id res chain seq x y z
N MET A 1 -8.50 25.34 -17.14
CA MET A 1 -8.34 23.91 -16.85
C MET A 1 -9.42 23.48 -15.86
N SER A 2 -10.13 22.45 -16.16
CA SER A 2 -11.15 21.92 -15.25
C SER A 2 -10.50 21.27 -14.03
N THR A 3 -11.04 21.55 -12.84
CA THR A 3 -10.62 20.89 -11.61
C THR A 3 -11.55 19.73 -11.23
N GLU A 4 -12.55 19.48 -12.05
CA GLU A 4 -13.48 18.39 -11.80
C GLU A 4 -12.85 17.05 -12.13
N PRO A 5 -13.11 16.02 -11.30
CA PRO A 5 -12.63 14.67 -11.60
C PRO A 5 -13.25 14.15 -12.89
N SER A 6 -12.52 13.32 -13.59
CA SER A 6 -13.06 12.63 -14.76
C SER A 6 -14.21 11.73 -14.36
N THR A 7 -15.27 11.73 -15.19
CA THR A 7 -16.39 10.80 -15.01
C THR A 7 -16.28 9.59 -15.93
N SER A 8 -15.19 9.49 -16.69
CA SER A 8 -14.96 8.36 -17.57
C SER A 8 -14.63 7.09 -16.78
N ILE A 9 -15.20 5.98 -17.18
CA ILE A 9 -14.88 4.67 -16.62
C ILE A 9 -13.56 4.21 -17.23
N SER A 10 -12.65 3.74 -16.39
CA SER A 10 -11.37 3.20 -16.82
C SER A 10 -11.12 1.83 -16.20
N VAL A 11 -10.25 1.08 -16.84
CA VAL A 11 -9.82 -0.23 -16.34
C VAL A 11 -8.30 -0.23 -16.27
N VAL A 12 -7.77 -0.65 -15.12
CA VAL A 12 -6.33 -0.82 -14.95
C VAL A 12 -6.07 -2.30 -14.73
N LYS A 13 -5.22 -2.87 -15.57
CA LYS A 13 -4.81 -4.26 -15.42
C LYS A 13 -3.51 -4.29 -14.60
N PRO A 14 -3.44 -5.08 -13.52
CA PRO A 14 -2.23 -5.13 -12.70
C PRO A 14 -0.95 -5.45 -13.49
N SER A 15 -1.08 -6.20 -14.58
CA SER A 15 0.05 -6.55 -15.44
C SER A 15 0.56 -5.39 -16.31
N ASP A 16 -0.24 -4.34 -16.48
CA ASP A 16 0.07 -3.21 -17.37
C ASP A 16 0.42 -1.95 -16.59
N VAL A 17 0.69 -2.07 -15.30
CA VAL A 17 1.01 -0.94 -14.43
C VAL A 17 2.38 -0.38 -14.76
N THR A 18 2.47 0.95 -14.92
CA THR A 18 3.75 1.64 -15.06
C THR A 18 4.25 2.00 -13.68
N TRP A 19 5.34 1.39 -13.26
CA TRP A 19 5.86 1.54 -11.92
C TRP A 19 6.78 2.75 -11.81
N SER A 20 6.61 3.54 -10.74
CA SER A 20 7.55 4.58 -10.34
C SER A 20 8.18 4.16 -9.02
N GLU A 21 9.37 4.69 -8.72
CA GLU A 21 10.03 4.41 -7.46
C GLU A 21 9.19 4.92 -6.28
N ALA A 22 8.92 4.05 -5.33
CA ALA A 22 8.14 4.42 -4.15
C ALA A 22 8.96 5.30 -3.21
N TYR A 23 8.27 6.23 -2.54
CA TYR A 23 8.92 7.09 -1.54
C TYR A 23 9.50 6.23 -0.41
N HIS A 24 10.66 6.62 0.06
CA HIS A 24 11.29 6.03 1.23
C HIS A 24 11.80 7.15 2.16
N GLY A 25 11.86 6.83 3.44
CA GLY A 25 12.35 7.76 4.44
C GLY A 25 13.87 7.96 4.36
N PRO A 26 14.39 8.98 5.03
CA PRO A 26 15.82 9.31 4.97
C PRO A 26 16.72 8.20 5.54
N ASP A 27 16.19 7.33 6.37
CA ASP A 27 16.96 6.23 6.95
C ASP A 27 16.98 4.96 6.08
N GLU A 28 16.17 4.92 5.03
CA GLU A 28 16.15 3.79 4.12
C GLU A 28 17.25 3.92 3.08
N LYS A 29 18.14 2.95 3.03
CA LYS A 29 19.31 2.97 2.15
C LYS A 29 19.07 2.30 0.82
N GLU A 30 18.01 1.49 0.71
CA GLU A 30 17.70 0.76 -0.50
C GLU A 30 16.39 1.24 -1.10
N PRO A 31 16.24 1.15 -2.42
CA PRO A 31 14.95 1.45 -3.04
C PRO A 31 13.87 0.57 -2.43
N PRO A 32 12.77 1.17 -1.97
CA PRO A 32 11.72 0.41 -1.29
C PRO A 32 10.90 -0.48 -2.23
N GLY A 33 11.01 -0.26 -3.50
CA GLY A 33 10.19 -0.90 -4.51
C GLY A 33 9.60 0.14 -5.44
N ALA A 34 8.36 -0.04 -5.83
CA ALA A 34 7.72 0.86 -6.78
C ALA A 34 6.24 1.01 -6.47
N GLU A 35 5.66 2.08 -6.98
CA GLU A 35 4.22 2.33 -6.83
C GLU A 35 3.64 2.94 -8.09
N PHE A 36 2.33 2.89 -8.20
CA PHE A 36 1.57 3.50 -9.27
C PHE A 36 0.23 3.97 -8.72
N THR A 37 -0.05 5.26 -8.83
CA THR A 37 -1.34 5.83 -8.45
C THR A 37 -2.29 5.73 -9.63
N ALA A 38 -3.35 4.97 -9.47
CA ALA A 38 -4.32 4.72 -10.53
C ALA A 38 -5.40 5.78 -10.61
N PHE A 39 -5.79 6.35 -9.46
CA PHE A 39 -6.87 7.33 -9.41
C PHE A 39 -6.77 8.17 -8.13
N GLU A 40 -7.10 9.45 -8.25
CA GLU A 40 -7.16 10.37 -7.12
C GLU A 40 -8.40 11.25 -7.24
N ALA A 41 -9.08 11.46 -6.10
CA ALA A 41 -10.21 12.37 -6.03
C ALA A 41 -10.30 12.93 -4.60
N GLY A 42 -9.81 14.16 -4.41
CA GLY A 42 -9.77 14.78 -3.08
C GLY A 42 -8.97 13.93 -2.09
N PRO A 43 -9.56 13.56 -0.95
CA PRO A 43 -8.86 12.75 0.06
C PRO A 43 -8.78 11.26 -0.29
N PHE A 44 -9.39 10.84 -1.38
CA PHE A 44 -9.39 9.44 -1.82
C PHE A 44 -8.35 9.22 -2.90
N SER A 45 -7.58 8.14 -2.76
CA SER A 45 -6.65 7.69 -3.80
C SER A 45 -6.56 6.19 -3.81
N THR A 46 -6.16 5.63 -4.94
CA THR A 46 -5.98 4.20 -5.09
C THR A 46 -4.87 3.91 -6.09
N GLY A 47 -4.24 2.76 -5.93
CA GLY A 47 -3.16 2.37 -6.82
C GLY A 47 -2.56 1.02 -6.46
N PHE A 48 -1.35 0.82 -6.93
CA PHE A 48 -0.59 -0.40 -6.73
C PHE A 48 0.75 -0.09 -6.09
N TRP A 49 1.25 -1.04 -5.33
CA TRP A 49 2.53 -0.93 -4.62
C TRP A 49 3.20 -2.29 -4.61
N LYS A 50 4.50 -2.28 -4.77
CA LYS A 50 5.31 -3.49 -4.61
C LYS A 50 6.57 -3.16 -3.85
N ARG A 51 7.03 -4.11 -3.07
CA ARG A 51 8.24 -3.96 -2.27
C ARG A 51 8.84 -5.33 -2.02
N ASP A 52 10.16 -5.37 -2.01
CA ASP A 52 10.91 -6.57 -1.71
C ASP A 52 10.77 -6.98 -0.25
N GLU A 53 11.35 -8.13 0.09
CA GLU A 53 11.42 -8.61 1.46
C GLU A 53 12.08 -7.55 2.34
N GLN A 54 11.37 -7.12 3.38
CA GLN A 54 11.80 -6.01 4.23
C GLN A 54 11.01 -6.02 5.54
N ALA A 55 11.60 -5.41 6.58
CA ALA A 55 10.95 -5.27 7.88
C ALA A 55 11.17 -3.84 8.39
N ARG A 56 10.09 -3.19 8.88
CA ARG A 56 10.15 -1.82 9.36
C ARG A 56 8.97 -1.48 10.27
N PRO A 57 9.14 -0.52 11.20
CA PRO A 57 7.99 0.00 11.93
C PRO A 57 7.10 0.82 10.99
N PHE A 58 5.81 0.86 11.30
CA PHE A 58 4.87 1.69 10.55
C PHE A 58 3.84 2.33 11.48
N GLU A 59 3.31 3.44 11.02
CA GLU A 59 2.14 4.10 11.61
C GLU A 59 1.34 4.70 10.47
N ARG A 60 0.03 4.41 10.42
CA ARG A 60 -0.82 4.88 9.33
C ARG A 60 -1.30 6.30 9.59
N PRO A 61 -0.92 7.27 8.75
CA PRO A 61 -1.43 8.63 8.87
C PRO A 61 -2.80 8.82 8.19
N TYR A 62 -3.34 7.76 7.59
CA TYR A 62 -4.61 7.75 6.86
C TYR A 62 -5.23 6.36 6.97
N HIS A 63 -6.48 6.23 6.50
CA HIS A 63 -7.12 4.92 6.41
C HIS A 63 -6.67 4.23 5.14
N GLU A 64 -6.31 2.96 5.23
CA GLU A 64 -5.93 2.17 4.05
C GLU A 64 -6.61 0.80 4.06
N ILE A 65 -7.07 0.38 2.88
CA ILE A 65 -7.49 -0.99 2.61
C ILE A 65 -6.58 -1.49 1.49
N ALA A 66 -6.02 -2.68 1.66
CA ALA A 66 -5.13 -3.25 0.66
C ALA A 66 -5.52 -4.70 0.33
N TYR A 67 -5.55 -5.01 -0.95
CA TYR A 67 -5.73 -6.37 -1.45
C TYR A 67 -4.35 -6.91 -1.82
N ILE A 68 -3.95 -8.02 -1.19
CA ILE A 68 -2.66 -8.64 -1.45
C ILE A 68 -2.76 -9.47 -2.72
N ILE A 69 -1.98 -9.08 -3.73
CA ILE A 69 -1.93 -9.78 -5.01
C ILE A 69 -0.89 -10.89 -4.96
N GLU A 70 0.26 -10.60 -4.34
CA GLU A 70 1.40 -11.49 -4.30
C GLU A 70 2.19 -11.26 -3.02
N GLY A 71 2.76 -12.33 -2.46
CA GLY A 71 3.61 -12.26 -1.28
C GLY A 71 2.88 -12.43 0.03
N GLU A 72 3.65 -12.45 1.11
CA GLU A 72 3.16 -12.66 2.47
C GLU A 72 3.58 -11.49 3.35
N VAL A 73 2.66 -11.00 4.16
CA VAL A 73 2.89 -9.91 5.11
C VAL A 73 2.61 -10.40 6.52
N GLU A 74 3.47 -9.99 7.45
CA GLU A 74 3.27 -10.22 8.88
C GLU A 74 3.38 -8.88 9.59
N VAL A 75 2.41 -8.58 10.44
CA VAL A 75 2.42 -7.36 11.26
C VAL A 75 2.39 -7.77 12.72
N THR A 76 3.39 -7.32 13.48
CA THR A 76 3.40 -7.48 14.93
C THR A 76 2.81 -6.22 15.54
N LEU A 77 1.75 -6.40 16.32
CA LEU A 77 1.05 -5.30 16.99
C LEU A 77 1.79 -4.91 18.29
N GLU A 78 1.46 -3.73 18.82
CA GLU A 78 2.09 -3.23 20.04
C GLU A 78 1.87 -4.15 21.25
N ASP A 79 0.73 -4.83 21.30
CA ASP A 79 0.42 -5.78 22.38
C ASP A 79 1.10 -7.14 22.20
N GLY A 80 1.88 -7.31 21.14
CA GLY A 80 2.56 -8.57 20.82
C GLY A 80 1.76 -9.51 19.94
N GLY A 81 0.51 -9.18 19.61
CA GLY A 81 -0.29 -9.96 18.70
C GLY A 81 0.30 -9.92 17.29
N VAL A 82 0.01 -10.93 16.49
CA VAL A 82 0.53 -11.06 15.12
C VAL A 82 -0.63 -11.23 14.14
N VAL A 83 -0.59 -10.44 13.07
CA VAL A 83 -1.55 -10.51 11.98
C VAL A 83 -0.80 -10.90 10.71
N ARG A 84 -1.35 -11.81 9.93
CA ARG A 84 -0.76 -12.25 8.67
C ARG A 84 -1.75 -12.14 7.52
N ALA A 85 -1.23 -11.80 6.35
CA ALA A 85 -2.01 -11.72 5.12
C ALA A 85 -1.20 -12.26 3.95
N GLY A 86 -1.87 -12.93 3.05
CA GLY A 86 -1.28 -13.47 1.83
C GLY A 86 -2.16 -13.20 0.62
N PRO A 87 -1.83 -13.78 -0.54
CA PRO A 87 -2.56 -13.54 -1.78
C PRO A 87 -4.06 -13.79 -1.62
N GLY A 88 -4.87 -12.83 -2.05
CA GLY A 88 -6.32 -12.90 -1.93
C GLY A 88 -6.89 -12.31 -0.65
N ASP A 89 -6.06 -11.95 0.31
CA ASP A 89 -6.51 -11.35 1.56
C ASP A 89 -6.61 -9.84 1.45
N ILE A 90 -7.50 -9.28 2.25
CA ILE A 90 -7.67 -7.83 2.36
C ILE A 90 -7.18 -7.40 3.74
N MET A 91 -6.21 -6.48 3.75
CA MET A 91 -5.71 -5.87 4.98
C MET A 91 -6.41 -4.53 5.18
N ILE A 92 -6.86 -4.28 6.39
CA ILE A 92 -7.46 -3.01 6.77
C ILE A 92 -6.57 -2.40 7.84
N THR A 93 -5.97 -1.25 7.52
CA THR A 93 -5.11 -0.51 8.46
C THR A 93 -5.69 0.88 8.66
N PRO A 94 -6.54 1.06 9.68
CA PRO A 94 -7.14 2.36 9.96
C PRO A 94 -6.10 3.41 10.34
N LYS A 95 -6.46 4.67 10.16
CA LYS A 95 -5.64 5.79 10.61
C LYS A 95 -5.28 5.63 12.09
N GLY A 96 -4.01 5.78 12.41
CA GLY A 96 -3.50 5.61 13.77
C GLY A 96 -3.06 4.19 14.09
N SER A 97 -3.36 3.21 13.25
CA SER A 97 -2.86 1.86 13.46
C SER A 97 -1.34 1.83 13.27
N LYS A 98 -0.67 1.06 14.10
CA LYS A 98 0.79 0.98 14.08
C LYS A 98 1.28 -0.37 14.56
N GLY A 99 2.52 -0.66 14.23
CA GLY A 99 3.16 -1.91 14.58
C GLY A 99 4.47 -2.07 13.82
N TYR A 100 4.91 -3.32 13.71
CA TYR A 100 6.10 -3.67 12.97
C TYR A 100 5.70 -4.49 11.75
N TRP A 101 5.91 -3.92 10.58
CA TRP A 101 5.52 -4.50 9.29
C TRP A 101 6.67 -5.30 8.72
N LYS A 102 6.38 -6.52 8.29
CA LYS A 102 7.37 -7.39 7.69
C LYS A 102 6.83 -8.04 6.42
N ASN A 103 7.50 -7.80 5.31
CA ASN A 103 7.28 -8.57 4.09
C ASN A 103 8.10 -9.84 4.19
N LEU A 104 7.45 -10.99 4.28
CA LEU A 104 8.14 -12.28 4.37
C LEU A 104 8.67 -12.75 3.02
N SER A 105 8.15 -12.18 1.95
CA SER A 105 8.55 -12.38 0.56
C SER A 105 8.25 -11.09 -0.18
N PRO A 106 8.67 -10.93 -1.44
CA PRO A 106 8.27 -9.75 -2.21
C PRO A 106 6.75 -9.64 -2.28
N VAL A 107 6.23 -8.46 -1.95
CA VAL A 107 4.80 -8.19 -1.86
C VAL A 107 4.36 -7.24 -2.96
N ARG A 108 3.22 -7.54 -3.56
CA ARG A 108 2.52 -6.65 -4.47
C ARG A 108 1.08 -6.54 -4.00
N LYS A 109 0.59 -5.30 -3.90
CA LYS A 109 -0.77 -5.05 -3.43
C LYS A 109 -1.45 -3.94 -4.23
N PHE A 110 -2.78 -4.02 -4.29
CA PHE A 110 -3.64 -2.92 -4.67
C PHE A 110 -4.09 -2.23 -3.38
N TRP A 111 -4.04 -0.90 -3.34
CA TRP A 111 -4.42 -0.15 -2.15
C TRP A 111 -5.47 0.91 -2.47
N ALA A 112 -6.26 1.24 -1.46
CA ALA A 112 -7.18 2.36 -1.47
C ALA A 112 -7.00 3.14 -0.16
N ILE A 113 -6.83 4.43 -0.26
CA ILE A 113 -6.52 5.32 0.85
C ILE A 113 -7.58 6.40 0.95
N LEU A 114 -8.01 6.66 2.18
CA LEU A 114 -8.81 7.83 2.53
C LEU A 114 -7.99 8.67 3.52
N ASP A 115 -7.51 9.81 3.04
CA ASP A 115 -6.71 10.73 3.84
C ASP A 115 -7.59 11.84 4.37
N ALA A 116 -8.36 11.51 5.41
CA ALA A 116 -9.33 12.43 6.00
C ALA A 116 -9.25 12.45 7.51
#